data_72a1fc2afe8a79370bd78eea2bbdb7ad
#
_entry.id   72a1fc2afe8a79370bd78eea2bbdb7ad
#
_cell.length_a   1.000
_cell.length_b   1.000
_cell.length_c   1.000
_cell.angle_alpha   90.00
_cell.angle_beta   90.00
_cell.angle_gamma   90.00
#
_symmetry.space_group_name_H-M   'P 1'
#
loop_
_entity.id
_entity.type
_entity.pdbx_description
1 polymer ?
#
loop_
_entity_poly.entity_id
_entity_poly.type
_entity_poly.pdbx_seq_one_letter_code
_entity_poly.pdbx_strand_id
1 'polypeptide(L)'
;MKENMYYGANNLIFQRAEELRNNLTPAEEKLWKEIHINEWKLKFRRQHPIAKWIVDFYCHPIKLVIELDGGIHDVEDVKKNDEEREKHLKKLGLTVLRFKNEEIFNNKKAVLMKISETIMTLRSTPLGNGGKLFVIKIGGNIIDDEKKLSSFLKSFAELEGNKILVHGGGKLATEFSQKLGIVQKLVDGRRITDTETLKIVTMVYAGYINKNIVAQLQSFACNAVGLCGADADAILAHKRKHPVIDFGFVGDIDLVHTDLLKAIIEKNITIVFAPITHDGNGQLLNTNADTIAQEIAKAMSQEYDVELIYSFEKSGVLLDADNDNSVIASINPAYFEELKKKGEIFAGMLPKLENAFAALDAGVNKVIIGKAEELKKMIIGVSGTKIINE
;
A
#
# COMPACT_ATOMS: atom_id res chain seq x y z
N MET A 1 10.60 -13.32 10.27
CA MET A 1 9.46 -13.92 11.03
C MET A 1 8.29 -12.95 10.87
N LYS A 2 7.14 -13.38 10.32
CA LYS A 2 5.94 -12.52 10.30
C LYS A 2 5.70 -12.05 11.74
N GLU A 3 5.63 -10.74 11.97
CA GLU A 3 5.16 -10.21 13.24
C GLU A 3 3.74 -10.76 13.45
N ASN A 4 3.65 -11.83 14.19
CA ASN A 4 2.39 -12.40 14.58
C ASN A 4 1.74 -11.38 15.52
N MET A 5 0.48 -10.95 15.25
CA MET A 5 -0.26 -9.99 16.11
C MET A 5 -0.25 -10.34 17.60
N TYR A 6 0.24 -11.51 17.96
CA TYR A 6 0.35 -12.03 19.31
C TYR A 6 1.75 -11.85 19.93
N TYR A 7 2.75 -11.37 19.15
CA TYR A 7 4.10 -11.06 19.61
C TYR A 7 4.74 -12.16 20.45
N GLY A 8 4.51 -13.42 20.06
CA GLY A 8 5.09 -14.60 20.75
C GLY A 8 4.34 -15.05 22.01
N ALA A 9 3.08 -14.66 22.20
CA ALA A 9 2.25 -15.14 23.31
C ALA A 9 2.19 -16.68 23.31
N ASN A 10 2.31 -17.27 24.49
CA ASN A 10 2.26 -18.72 24.71
C ASN A 10 0.82 -19.23 24.95
N ASN A 11 0.63 -20.55 24.91
CA ASN A 11 -0.68 -21.19 25.08
C ASN A 11 -1.39 -20.82 26.40
N LEU A 12 -0.65 -20.61 27.49
CA LEU A 12 -1.24 -20.25 28.75
C LEU A 12 -1.89 -18.86 28.72
N ILE A 13 -1.25 -17.89 28.03
CA ILE A 13 -1.81 -16.55 27.83
C ILE A 13 -3.07 -16.61 26.96
N PHE A 14 -3.11 -17.48 25.95
CA PHE A 14 -4.31 -17.68 25.13
C PHE A 14 -5.49 -18.23 25.94
N GLN A 15 -5.27 -19.22 26.81
CA GLN A 15 -6.30 -19.79 27.68
C GLN A 15 -6.86 -18.71 28.63
N ARG A 16 -5.99 -17.95 29.28
CA ARG A 16 -6.41 -16.84 30.15
C ARG A 16 -7.19 -15.76 29.39
N ALA A 17 -6.75 -15.42 28.18
CA ALA A 17 -7.45 -14.46 27.34
C ALA A 17 -8.86 -14.95 26.93
N GLU A 18 -9.04 -16.24 26.77
CA GLU A 18 -10.34 -16.85 26.49
C GLU A 18 -11.29 -16.77 27.70
N GLU A 19 -10.79 -17.04 28.89
CA GLU A 19 -11.55 -16.89 30.14
C GLU A 19 -12.00 -15.44 30.35
N LEU A 20 -11.10 -14.46 30.15
CA LEU A 20 -11.41 -13.04 30.29
C LEU A 20 -12.41 -12.55 29.23
N ARG A 21 -12.34 -13.08 27.99
CA ARG A 21 -13.33 -12.75 26.95
C ARG A 21 -14.76 -13.14 27.32
N ASN A 22 -14.91 -14.18 28.14
CA ASN A 22 -16.22 -14.64 28.61
C ASN A 22 -16.69 -13.90 29.87
N ASN A 23 -15.80 -13.15 30.53
CA ASN A 23 -16.04 -12.46 31.79
C ASN A 23 -15.59 -10.99 31.71
N LEU A 24 -16.13 -10.22 30.75
CA LEU A 24 -15.83 -8.79 30.62
C LEU A 24 -16.37 -7.99 31.83
N THR A 25 -15.62 -6.99 32.25
CA THR A 25 -16.13 -6.00 33.20
C THR A 25 -17.25 -5.14 32.59
N PRO A 26 -18.13 -4.52 33.38
CA PRO A 26 -19.19 -3.64 32.87
C PRO A 26 -18.66 -2.47 32.01
N ALA A 27 -17.48 -1.95 32.34
CA ALA A 27 -16.85 -0.87 31.56
C ALA A 27 -16.34 -1.38 30.19
N GLU A 28 -15.68 -2.55 30.18
CA GLU A 28 -15.24 -3.21 28.95
C GLU A 28 -16.44 -3.55 28.05
N GLU A 29 -17.51 -4.12 28.60
CA GLU A 29 -18.71 -4.43 27.82
C GLU A 29 -19.33 -3.18 27.19
N LYS A 30 -19.38 -2.07 27.96
CA LYS A 30 -19.93 -0.81 27.49
C LYS A 30 -19.10 -0.20 26.36
N LEU A 31 -17.77 -0.21 26.48
CA LEU A 31 -16.88 0.30 25.43
C LEU A 31 -16.88 -0.63 24.21
N TRP A 32 -16.90 -1.96 24.41
CA TRP A 32 -16.91 -2.94 23.33
C TRP A 32 -18.09 -2.74 22.38
N LYS A 33 -19.29 -2.44 22.89
CA LYS A 33 -20.48 -2.17 22.07
C LYS A 33 -20.29 -1.03 21.08
N GLU A 34 -19.43 -0.06 21.42
CA GLU A 34 -19.15 1.10 20.55
C GLU A 34 -18.02 0.83 19.54
N ILE A 35 -16.97 0.09 19.94
CA ILE A 35 -15.77 -0.04 19.11
C ILE A 35 -15.74 -1.29 18.24
N HIS A 36 -16.55 -2.33 18.48
CA HIS A 36 -16.53 -3.55 17.68
C HIS A 36 -17.25 -3.39 16.32
N ILE A 37 -18.30 -2.57 16.26
CA ILE A 37 -18.96 -2.09 15.04
C ILE A 37 -18.79 -0.57 15.03
N ASN A 38 -17.87 -0.07 14.25
CA ASN A 38 -17.43 1.31 14.32
C ASN A 38 -17.39 1.97 12.94
N GLU A 39 -17.52 3.31 12.92
CA GLU A 39 -17.42 4.13 11.71
C GLU A 39 -16.02 4.15 11.09
N TRP A 40 -14.97 3.83 11.85
CA TRP A 40 -13.58 3.80 11.38
C TRP A 40 -13.25 2.59 10.50
N LYS A 41 -14.20 1.63 10.33
CA LYS A 41 -14.00 0.38 9.58
C LYS A 41 -12.76 -0.41 10.05
N LEU A 42 -12.42 -0.32 11.34
CA LEU A 42 -11.30 -1.00 11.98
C LEU A 42 -11.78 -2.21 12.78
N LYS A 43 -11.04 -3.30 12.70
CA LYS A 43 -11.31 -4.51 13.48
C LYS A 43 -10.60 -4.46 14.82
N PHE A 44 -11.32 -4.18 15.88
CA PHE A 44 -10.85 -4.35 17.25
C PHE A 44 -11.00 -5.79 17.72
N ARG A 45 -10.14 -6.21 18.63
CA ARG A 45 -10.18 -7.50 19.32
C ARG A 45 -10.18 -7.24 20.81
N ARG A 46 -11.03 -7.95 21.56
CA ARG A 46 -11.08 -7.85 23.01
C ARG A 46 -10.23 -8.91 23.67
N GLN A 47 -9.69 -8.62 24.86
CA GLN A 47 -8.85 -9.50 25.66
C GLN A 47 -7.81 -10.21 24.78
N HIS A 48 -6.95 -9.38 24.15
CA HIS A 48 -6.04 -9.86 23.14
C HIS A 48 -4.65 -10.19 23.73
N PRO A 49 -4.14 -11.44 23.50
CA PRO A 49 -2.81 -11.82 23.97
C PRO A 49 -1.71 -11.11 23.15
N ILE A 50 -0.78 -10.46 23.87
CA ILE A 50 0.42 -9.83 23.31
C ILE A 50 1.62 -10.20 24.19
N ALA A 51 2.56 -10.99 23.66
CA ALA A 51 3.71 -11.49 24.41
C ALA A 51 3.30 -12.19 25.72
N LYS A 52 3.69 -11.66 26.87
CA LYS A 52 3.31 -12.17 28.21
C LYS A 52 2.06 -11.47 28.80
N TRP A 53 1.41 -10.58 28.06
CA TRP A 53 0.32 -9.74 28.52
C TRP A 53 -0.99 -10.02 27.81
N ILE A 54 -2.10 -9.64 28.44
CA ILE A 54 -3.42 -9.61 27.82
C ILE A 54 -3.88 -8.15 27.88
N VAL A 55 -4.27 -7.57 26.73
CA VAL A 55 -4.76 -6.19 26.65
C VAL A 55 -6.27 -6.18 26.40
N ASP A 56 -6.98 -5.21 26.98
CA ASP A 56 -8.46 -5.21 26.95
C ASP A 56 -8.96 -5.10 25.51
N PHE A 57 -8.43 -4.16 24.72
CA PHE A 57 -8.77 -4.04 23.30
C PHE A 57 -7.52 -3.77 22.47
N TYR A 58 -7.47 -4.41 21.28
CA TYR A 58 -6.37 -4.28 20.34
C TYR A 58 -6.87 -4.12 18.91
N CYS A 59 -6.33 -3.11 18.22
CA CYS A 59 -6.49 -2.90 16.80
C CYS A 59 -5.16 -3.11 16.07
N HIS A 60 -4.99 -4.27 15.45
CA HIS A 60 -3.73 -4.65 14.82
C HIS A 60 -3.30 -3.72 13.67
N PRO A 61 -4.18 -3.30 12.73
CA PRO A 61 -3.79 -2.46 11.59
C PRO A 61 -3.13 -1.13 11.97
N ILE A 62 -3.48 -0.58 13.14
CA ILE A 62 -2.95 0.70 13.62
C ILE A 62 -2.13 0.55 14.91
N LYS A 63 -1.80 -0.68 15.30
CA LYS A 63 -1.03 -1.00 16.52
C LYS A 63 -1.53 -0.27 17.78
N LEU A 64 -2.85 -0.10 17.89
CA LEU A 64 -3.49 0.60 19.01
C LEU A 64 -3.99 -0.39 20.05
N VAL A 65 -3.56 -0.19 21.29
CA VAL A 65 -4.05 -0.84 22.50
C VAL A 65 -4.93 0.14 23.28
N ILE A 66 -6.08 -0.33 23.77
CA ILE A 66 -6.91 0.43 24.71
C ILE A 66 -7.04 -0.40 25.97
N GLU A 67 -6.75 0.20 27.13
CA GLU A 67 -6.84 -0.40 28.47
C GLU A 67 -7.80 0.41 29.34
N LEU A 68 -8.56 -0.31 30.18
CA LEU A 68 -9.51 0.27 31.12
C LEU A 68 -9.04 -0.01 32.55
N ASP A 69 -8.67 1.07 33.26
CA ASP A 69 -8.14 0.96 34.61
C ASP A 69 -9.29 1.03 35.65
N GLY A 70 -9.42 -0.01 36.45
CA GLY A 70 -10.27 -0.04 37.66
C GLY A 70 -9.52 0.59 38.83
N GLY A 71 -10.12 1.58 39.48
CA GLY A 71 -9.51 2.48 40.46
C GLY A 71 -8.95 1.91 41.78
N ILE A 72 -8.27 0.76 41.78
CA ILE A 72 -7.64 0.18 42.98
C ILE A 72 -6.18 -0.16 42.65
N HIS A 73 -5.29 0.83 42.68
CA HIS A 73 -3.85 0.60 42.51
C HIS A 73 -3.00 1.50 43.43
N ASP A 74 -3.17 1.32 44.75
CA ASP A 74 -2.33 2.01 45.75
C ASP A 74 -1.17 1.14 46.34
N VAL A 75 -0.83 0.03 45.67
CA VAL A 75 0.26 -0.83 46.10
C VAL A 75 1.47 -0.59 45.19
N GLU A 76 2.62 -0.26 45.78
CA GLU A 76 3.88 0.09 45.08
C GLU A 76 4.36 -0.99 44.08
N ASP A 77 4.12 -2.26 44.38
CA ASP A 77 4.45 -3.39 43.50
C ASP A 77 3.59 -3.46 42.24
N VAL A 78 2.35 -3.00 42.31
CA VAL A 78 1.43 -2.92 41.16
C VAL A 78 1.86 -1.82 40.19
N LYS A 79 2.28 -0.67 40.72
CA LYS A 79 2.80 0.45 39.89
C LYS A 79 4.05 0.05 39.10
N LYS A 80 5.00 -0.69 39.71
CA LYS A 80 6.20 -1.18 38.98
C LYS A 80 5.86 -2.15 37.86
N ASN A 81 4.90 -3.02 38.07
CA ASN A 81 4.46 -3.99 37.06
C ASN A 81 3.73 -3.33 35.88
N ASP A 82 2.92 -2.31 36.18
CA ASP A 82 2.22 -1.50 35.17
C ASP A 82 3.19 -0.67 34.32
N GLU A 83 4.23 -0.08 34.94
CA GLU A 83 5.27 0.62 34.20
C GLU A 83 6.11 -0.33 33.31
N GLU A 84 6.42 -1.53 33.78
CA GLU A 84 7.12 -2.55 32.99
C GLU A 84 6.28 -2.99 31.80
N ARG A 85 4.97 -3.20 32.03
CA ARG A 85 4.01 -3.56 31.00
C ARG A 85 3.94 -2.48 29.91
N GLU A 86 3.76 -1.23 30.29
CA GLU A 86 3.68 -0.12 29.35
C GLU A 86 4.99 0.07 28.55
N LYS A 87 6.15 0.02 29.23
CA LYS A 87 7.46 0.07 28.58
C LYS A 87 7.64 -1.07 27.57
N HIS A 88 7.17 -2.27 27.92
CA HIS A 88 7.25 -3.42 27.02
C HIS A 88 6.34 -3.26 25.80
N LEU A 89 5.07 -2.86 25.98
CA LEU A 89 4.15 -2.61 24.87
C LEU A 89 4.68 -1.51 23.94
N LYS A 90 5.22 -0.42 24.49
CA LYS A 90 5.86 0.65 23.70
C LYS A 90 7.09 0.17 22.92
N LYS A 91 7.93 -0.72 23.50
CA LYS A 91 9.06 -1.34 22.78
C LYS A 91 8.62 -2.22 21.61
N LEU A 92 7.42 -2.78 21.66
CA LEU A 92 6.81 -3.52 20.57
C LEU A 92 6.16 -2.61 19.50
N GLY A 93 6.35 -1.29 19.59
CA GLY A 93 5.79 -0.31 18.66
C GLY A 93 4.28 -0.11 18.81
N LEU A 94 3.72 -0.41 19.99
CA LEU A 94 2.29 -0.27 20.26
C LEU A 94 1.98 1.08 20.90
N THR A 95 0.94 1.74 20.44
CA THR A 95 0.36 2.91 21.11
C THR A 95 -0.66 2.44 22.13
N VAL A 96 -0.56 2.91 23.38
CA VAL A 96 -1.45 2.53 24.47
C VAL A 96 -2.30 3.74 24.87
N LEU A 97 -3.62 3.60 24.81
CA LEU A 97 -4.59 4.52 25.41
C LEU A 97 -5.14 3.90 26.68
N ARG A 98 -5.14 4.67 27.77
CA ARG A 98 -5.75 4.27 29.04
C ARG A 98 -6.91 5.18 29.40
N PHE A 99 -7.97 4.59 29.90
CA PHE A 99 -9.14 5.28 30.40
C PHE A 99 -9.54 4.69 31.74
N LYS A 100 -9.97 5.54 32.69
CA LYS A 100 -10.56 5.05 33.93
C LYS A 100 -11.97 4.50 33.65
N ASN A 101 -12.36 3.46 34.37
CA ASN A 101 -13.71 2.91 34.27
C ASN A 101 -14.80 3.99 34.45
N GLU A 102 -14.59 4.96 35.33
CA GLU A 102 -15.50 6.09 35.55
C GLU A 102 -15.72 6.95 34.30
N GLU A 103 -14.67 7.14 33.46
CA GLU A 103 -14.78 7.92 32.23
C GLU A 103 -15.72 7.25 31.23
N ILE A 104 -15.71 5.90 31.17
CA ILE A 104 -16.60 5.11 30.32
C ILE A 104 -18.08 5.29 30.75
N PHE A 105 -18.31 5.42 32.05
CA PHE A 105 -19.68 5.59 32.56
C PHE A 105 -20.18 7.04 32.47
N ASN A 106 -19.31 8.00 32.82
CA ASN A 106 -19.70 9.40 33.03
C ASN A 106 -19.46 10.28 31.78
N ASN A 107 -18.49 9.93 30.90
CA ASN A 107 -18.10 10.75 29.75
C ASN A 107 -17.73 9.94 28.51
N LYS A 108 -18.56 8.94 28.18
CA LYS A 108 -18.33 8.05 27.01
C LYS A 108 -18.02 8.81 25.72
N LYS A 109 -18.69 9.95 25.48
CA LYS A 109 -18.50 10.75 24.28
C LYS A 109 -17.07 11.29 24.18
N ALA A 110 -16.48 11.80 25.25
CA ALA A 110 -15.09 12.26 25.27
C ALA A 110 -14.09 11.12 25.07
N VAL A 111 -14.37 9.93 25.62
CA VAL A 111 -13.57 8.71 25.39
C VAL A 111 -13.56 8.35 23.90
N LEU A 112 -14.74 8.29 23.26
CA LEU A 112 -14.84 7.97 21.84
C LEU A 112 -14.18 9.05 20.96
N MET A 113 -14.30 10.34 21.30
CA MET A 113 -13.58 11.41 20.62
C MET A 113 -12.07 11.21 20.74
N LYS A 114 -11.55 10.90 21.93
CA LYS A 114 -10.11 10.66 22.13
C LYS A 114 -9.60 9.46 21.36
N ILE A 115 -10.39 8.38 21.29
CA ILE A 115 -10.10 7.20 20.46
C ILE A 115 -10.08 7.61 18.99
N SER A 116 -11.08 8.35 18.51
CA SER A 116 -11.17 8.83 17.13
C SER A 116 -9.96 9.71 16.73
N GLU A 117 -9.63 10.71 17.57
CA GLU A 117 -8.44 11.56 17.36
C GLU A 117 -7.16 10.75 17.30
N THR A 118 -7.01 9.76 18.20
CA THR A 118 -5.84 8.89 18.19
C THR A 118 -5.79 8.02 16.95
N ILE A 119 -6.93 7.47 16.51
CA ILE A 119 -7.02 6.71 15.24
C ILE A 119 -6.66 7.60 14.06
N MET A 120 -7.15 8.82 14.00
CA MET A 120 -6.79 9.78 12.95
C MET A 120 -5.29 10.10 12.98
N THR A 121 -4.73 10.35 14.16
CA THR A 121 -3.28 10.59 14.33
C THR A 121 -2.48 9.37 13.89
N LEU A 122 -2.85 8.17 14.32
CA LEU A 122 -2.15 6.93 13.95
C LEU A 122 -2.29 6.58 12.46
N ARG A 123 -3.38 6.97 11.82
CA ARG A 123 -3.55 6.84 10.36
C ARG A 123 -2.78 7.91 9.59
N SER A 124 -2.59 9.08 10.17
CA SER A 124 -1.79 10.16 9.58
C SER A 124 -0.30 10.05 9.92
N THR A 125 0.04 9.28 10.95
CA THR A 125 1.43 8.98 11.31
C THR A 125 1.77 7.61 10.70
N PRO A 126 2.80 7.48 9.85
CA PRO A 126 3.24 6.19 9.34
C PRO A 126 3.49 5.24 10.52
N LEU A 127 2.93 4.03 10.46
CA LEU A 127 3.03 3.01 11.51
C LEU A 127 4.45 2.44 11.70
N GLY A 128 5.41 2.94 10.92
CA GLY A 128 6.82 2.54 10.98
C GLY A 128 7.76 3.72 11.05
N ASN A 129 8.94 3.50 11.59
CA ASN A 129 10.07 4.44 11.55
C ASN A 129 10.63 4.68 10.13
N GLY A 130 9.92 4.19 9.08
CA GLY A 130 10.39 4.13 7.70
C GLY A 130 10.45 5.49 6.98
N GLY A 131 9.83 6.55 7.53
CA GLY A 131 9.77 7.84 6.86
C GLY A 131 8.88 7.83 5.60
N LYS A 132 9.06 8.83 4.74
CA LYS A 132 8.29 8.97 3.49
C LYS A 132 8.78 8.01 2.42
N LEU A 133 7.84 7.37 1.71
CA LEU A 133 8.11 6.48 0.58
C LEU A 133 7.27 6.89 -0.64
N PHE A 134 7.93 7.17 -1.74
CA PHE A 134 7.27 7.37 -3.03
C PHE A 134 7.21 6.06 -3.81
N VAL A 135 6.02 5.58 -4.15
CA VAL A 135 5.82 4.51 -5.12
C VAL A 135 5.33 5.15 -6.42
N ILE A 136 6.18 5.15 -7.44
CA ILE A 136 5.93 5.87 -8.68
C ILE A 136 5.83 4.88 -9.83
N LYS A 137 4.71 4.91 -10.56
CA LYS A 137 4.52 4.10 -11.75
C LYS A 137 4.63 4.97 -13.01
N ILE A 138 5.47 4.57 -13.95
CA ILE A 138 5.59 5.23 -15.27
C ILE A 138 4.89 4.46 -16.38
N GLY A 139 4.21 5.21 -17.26
CA GLY A 139 3.52 4.67 -18.43
C GLY A 139 4.46 4.27 -19.58
N GLY A 140 3.93 3.46 -20.51
CA GLY A 140 4.69 2.97 -21.65
C GLY A 140 5.21 4.09 -22.56
N ASN A 141 4.39 5.13 -22.83
CA ASN A 141 4.79 6.23 -23.72
C ASN A 141 6.01 7.03 -23.23
N ILE A 142 6.30 7.02 -21.92
CA ILE A 142 7.52 7.62 -21.37
C ILE A 142 8.72 6.70 -21.64
N ILE A 143 8.51 5.40 -21.51
CA ILE A 143 9.57 4.38 -21.69
C ILE A 143 9.99 4.28 -23.15
N ASP A 144 9.04 4.47 -24.08
CA ASP A 144 9.24 4.32 -25.53
C ASP A 144 9.97 5.53 -26.16
N ASP A 145 10.12 6.64 -25.41
CA ASP A 145 10.87 7.85 -25.83
C ASP A 145 12.09 8.05 -24.92
N GLU A 146 13.28 7.81 -25.47
CA GLU A 146 14.54 7.90 -24.72
C GLU A 146 14.76 9.27 -24.04
N LYS A 147 14.36 10.37 -24.71
CA LYS A 147 14.54 11.72 -24.14
C LYS A 147 13.58 11.95 -22.98
N LYS A 148 12.32 11.55 -23.13
CA LYS A 148 11.32 11.65 -22.05
C LYS A 148 11.70 10.77 -20.88
N LEU A 149 12.13 9.53 -21.14
CA LEU A 149 12.59 8.61 -20.11
C LEU A 149 13.78 9.20 -19.33
N SER A 150 14.81 9.66 -20.04
CA SER A 150 16.00 10.25 -19.40
C SER A 150 15.66 11.50 -18.58
N SER A 151 14.80 12.40 -19.09
CA SER A 151 14.34 13.57 -18.36
C SER A 151 13.55 13.20 -17.10
N PHE A 152 12.66 12.21 -17.21
CA PHE A 152 11.89 11.71 -16.08
C PHE A 152 12.82 11.08 -15.03
N LEU A 153 13.73 10.20 -15.44
CA LEU A 153 14.65 9.52 -14.52
C LEU A 153 15.59 10.51 -13.80
N LYS A 154 16.01 11.58 -14.48
CA LYS A 154 16.75 12.65 -13.84
C LYS A 154 15.92 13.33 -12.75
N SER A 155 14.69 13.73 -13.05
CA SER A 155 13.75 14.32 -12.06
C SER A 155 13.45 13.37 -10.91
N PHE A 156 13.29 12.07 -11.20
CA PHE A 156 13.09 11.02 -10.20
C PHE A 156 14.33 10.82 -9.31
N ALA A 157 15.54 10.83 -9.89
CA ALA A 157 16.79 10.71 -9.14
C ALA A 157 16.96 11.84 -8.12
N GLU A 158 16.55 13.05 -8.47
CA GLU A 158 16.63 14.26 -7.62
C GLU A 158 15.57 14.30 -6.51
N LEU A 159 14.62 13.38 -6.45
CA LEU A 159 13.68 13.30 -5.33
C LEU A 159 14.39 12.86 -4.06
N GLU A 160 14.19 13.59 -2.98
CA GLU A 160 14.66 13.20 -1.66
C GLU A 160 13.75 12.13 -1.02
N GLY A 161 14.34 11.23 -0.23
CA GLY A 161 13.63 10.18 0.48
C GLY A 161 13.60 8.85 -0.26
N ASN A 162 12.89 7.90 0.35
CA ASN A 162 12.75 6.54 -0.16
C ASN A 162 11.86 6.51 -1.39
N LYS A 163 12.23 5.72 -2.39
CA LYS A 163 11.47 5.65 -3.63
C LYS A 163 11.55 4.29 -4.30
N ILE A 164 10.41 3.86 -4.85
CA ILE A 164 10.25 2.66 -5.68
C ILE A 164 9.69 3.11 -7.03
N LEU A 165 10.30 2.67 -8.10
CA LEU A 165 9.83 2.90 -9.46
C LEU A 165 9.23 1.62 -10.02
N VAL A 166 8.01 1.67 -10.55
CA VAL A 166 7.38 0.57 -11.28
C VAL A 166 7.21 0.99 -12.73
N HIS A 167 7.71 0.19 -13.66
CA HIS A 167 7.63 0.52 -15.08
C HIS A 167 6.73 -0.44 -15.86
N GLY A 168 6.20 0.04 -16.98
CA GLY A 168 5.53 -0.77 -17.99
C GLY A 168 6.48 -1.17 -19.12
N GLY A 169 5.98 -1.16 -20.37
CA GLY A 169 6.80 -1.46 -21.58
C GLY A 169 6.04 -2.22 -22.66
N GLY A 170 4.70 -2.19 -22.60
CA GLY A 170 3.85 -3.00 -23.48
C GLY A 170 4.06 -2.75 -24.98
N LYS A 171 4.34 -1.51 -25.38
CA LYS A 171 4.54 -1.15 -26.80
C LYS A 171 5.85 -1.78 -27.32
N LEU A 172 6.95 -1.59 -26.60
CA LEU A 172 8.23 -2.18 -26.97
C LEU A 172 8.15 -3.73 -27.05
N ALA A 173 7.46 -4.37 -26.10
CA ALA A 173 7.23 -5.82 -26.17
C ALA A 173 6.41 -6.22 -27.40
N THR A 174 5.42 -5.41 -27.81
CA THR A 174 4.66 -5.64 -29.05
C THR A 174 5.53 -5.54 -30.28
N GLU A 175 6.38 -4.52 -30.37
CA GLU A 175 7.32 -4.33 -31.47
C GLU A 175 8.32 -5.50 -31.60
N PHE A 176 8.87 -5.95 -30.47
CA PHE A 176 9.75 -7.13 -30.48
C PHE A 176 9.02 -8.41 -30.88
N SER A 177 7.77 -8.60 -30.38
CA SER A 177 6.95 -9.75 -30.79
C SER A 177 6.70 -9.76 -32.29
N GLN A 178 6.37 -8.61 -32.89
CA GLN A 178 6.14 -8.47 -34.32
C GLN A 178 7.40 -8.80 -35.15
N LYS A 179 8.58 -8.31 -34.71
CA LYS A 179 9.86 -8.62 -35.34
C LYS A 179 10.18 -10.11 -35.32
N LEU A 180 9.72 -10.84 -34.32
CA LEU A 180 9.87 -12.29 -34.15
C LEU A 180 8.73 -13.10 -34.76
N GLY A 181 7.76 -12.45 -35.45
CA GLY A 181 6.63 -13.11 -36.05
C GLY A 181 5.57 -13.64 -35.05
N ILE A 182 5.61 -13.18 -33.80
CA ILE A 182 4.66 -13.59 -32.74
C ILE A 182 3.49 -12.62 -32.69
N VAL A 183 2.30 -13.13 -33.02
CA VAL A 183 1.06 -12.33 -33.03
C VAL A 183 0.58 -12.08 -31.60
N GLN A 184 0.52 -10.80 -31.22
CA GLN A 184 0.00 -10.40 -29.94
C GLN A 184 -1.52 -10.24 -29.98
N LYS A 185 -2.19 -10.80 -28.95
CA LYS A 185 -3.65 -10.66 -28.78
C LYS A 185 -3.93 -9.78 -27.57
N LEU A 186 -4.79 -8.79 -27.75
CA LEU A 186 -5.26 -7.91 -26.68
C LEU A 186 -6.78 -8.01 -26.57
N VAL A 187 -7.29 -8.07 -25.36
CA VAL A 187 -8.72 -7.99 -25.03
C VAL A 187 -8.89 -6.90 -23.98
N ASP A 188 -9.69 -5.88 -24.28
CA ASP A 188 -9.91 -4.72 -23.42
C ASP A 188 -8.60 -4.06 -22.92
N GLY A 189 -7.62 -3.93 -23.83
CA GLY A 189 -6.29 -3.38 -23.54
C GLY A 189 -5.37 -4.29 -22.73
N ARG A 190 -5.83 -5.50 -22.38
CA ARG A 190 -5.04 -6.50 -21.64
C ARG A 190 -4.46 -7.54 -22.58
N ARG A 191 -3.19 -7.84 -22.44
CA ARG A 191 -2.47 -8.80 -23.26
C ARG A 191 -2.82 -10.24 -22.87
N ILE A 192 -3.28 -11.05 -23.83
CA ILE A 192 -3.28 -12.51 -23.65
C ILE A 192 -1.82 -12.97 -23.72
N THR A 193 -1.38 -13.67 -22.70
CA THR A 193 0.02 -14.05 -22.51
C THR A 193 0.15 -15.57 -22.61
N ASP A 194 0.40 -16.07 -23.82
CA ASP A 194 0.81 -17.47 -24.03
C ASP A 194 2.30 -17.67 -23.69
N THR A 195 2.80 -18.88 -23.85
CA THR A 195 4.18 -19.25 -23.50
C THR A 195 5.21 -18.39 -24.23
N GLU A 196 5.04 -18.15 -25.54
CA GLU A 196 6.01 -17.39 -26.35
C GLU A 196 5.91 -15.89 -26.01
N THR A 197 4.71 -15.39 -25.80
CA THR A 197 4.49 -14.03 -25.34
C THR A 197 5.12 -13.80 -23.95
N LEU A 198 5.00 -14.77 -23.03
CA LEU A 198 5.61 -14.66 -21.70
C LEU A 198 7.12 -14.54 -21.78
N LYS A 199 7.78 -15.35 -22.62
CA LYS A 199 9.24 -15.26 -22.83
C LYS A 199 9.63 -13.86 -23.30
N ILE A 200 8.92 -13.30 -24.27
CA ILE A 200 9.22 -11.96 -24.81
C ILE A 200 9.00 -10.89 -23.76
N VAL A 201 7.86 -10.86 -23.07
CA VAL A 201 7.62 -9.84 -22.07
C VAL A 201 8.61 -9.94 -20.92
N THR A 202 9.05 -11.14 -20.54
CA THR A 202 10.10 -11.32 -19.54
C THR A 202 11.44 -10.75 -20.02
N MET A 203 11.89 -11.08 -21.22
CA MET A 203 13.13 -10.54 -21.80
C MET A 203 13.08 -9.02 -21.91
N VAL A 204 11.96 -8.48 -22.39
CA VAL A 204 11.82 -7.04 -22.62
C VAL A 204 11.66 -6.28 -21.30
N TYR A 205 10.76 -6.73 -20.40
CA TYR A 205 10.48 -5.99 -19.18
C TYR A 205 11.57 -6.18 -18.13
N ALA A 206 11.82 -7.41 -17.69
CA ALA A 206 12.77 -7.69 -16.62
C ALA A 206 14.24 -7.63 -17.09
N GLY A 207 14.47 -7.85 -18.37
CA GLY A 207 15.79 -7.70 -18.99
C GLY A 207 16.06 -6.27 -19.45
N TYR A 208 15.67 -5.94 -20.67
CA TYR A 208 16.11 -4.71 -21.34
C TYR A 208 15.63 -3.43 -20.63
N ILE A 209 14.32 -3.25 -20.47
CA ILE A 209 13.76 -1.99 -19.92
C ILE A 209 14.23 -1.77 -18.49
N ASN A 210 14.10 -2.78 -17.64
CA ASN A 210 14.49 -2.70 -16.24
C ASN A 210 15.96 -2.33 -16.07
N LYS A 211 16.86 -3.02 -16.78
CA LYS A 211 18.30 -2.77 -16.67
C LYS A 211 18.74 -1.47 -17.32
N ASN A 212 18.08 -1.04 -18.40
CA ASN A 212 18.30 0.29 -18.98
C ASN A 212 17.92 1.42 -18.02
N ILE A 213 16.76 1.31 -17.34
CA ILE A 213 16.34 2.27 -16.31
C ILE A 213 17.37 2.31 -15.17
N VAL A 214 17.78 1.16 -14.65
CA VAL A 214 18.78 1.09 -13.58
C VAL A 214 20.10 1.74 -14.02
N ALA A 215 20.60 1.43 -15.21
CA ALA A 215 21.84 2.01 -15.72
C ALA A 215 21.76 3.55 -15.83
N GLN A 216 20.64 4.08 -16.31
CA GLN A 216 20.43 5.53 -16.37
C GLN A 216 20.33 6.16 -14.97
N LEU A 217 19.66 5.52 -14.01
CA LEU A 217 19.61 6.02 -12.62
C LEU A 217 20.99 6.07 -11.99
N GLN A 218 21.83 5.07 -12.23
CA GLN A 218 23.23 5.08 -11.77
C GLN A 218 24.00 6.27 -12.35
N SER A 219 23.77 6.64 -13.61
CA SER A 219 24.43 7.81 -14.23
C SER A 219 23.98 9.14 -13.61
N PHE A 220 22.81 9.17 -12.95
CA PHE A 220 22.30 10.32 -12.19
C PHE A 220 22.65 10.24 -10.70
N ALA A 221 23.61 9.42 -10.29
CA ALA A 221 24.00 9.18 -8.90
C ALA A 221 22.85 8.67 -8.00
N CYS A 222 21.82 8.06 -8.60
CA CYS A 222 20.74 7.39 -7.88
C CYS A 222 21.05 5.89 -7.84
N ASN A 223 21.54 5.40 -6.68
CA ASN A 223 21.84 3.98 -6.52
C ASN A 223 20.56 3.16 -6.61
N ALA A 224 20.48 2.24 -7.57
CA ALA A 224 19.26 1.51 -7.86
C ALA A 224 19.51 0.03 -8.16
N VAL A 225 18.54 -0.81 -7.81
CA VAL A 225 18.48 -2.23 -8.17
C VAL A 225 17.21 -2.52 -8.95
N GLY A 226 17.32 -3.33 -9.98
CA GLY A 226 16.18 -3.77 -10.79
C GLY A 226 15.72 -5.16 -10.37
N LEU A 227 14.44 -5.28 -10.03
CA LEU A 227 13.76 -6.49 -9.57
C LEU A 227 12.52 -6.79 -10.42
N CYS A 228 12.09 -8.03 -10.38
CA CYS A 228 10.73 -8.47 -10.69
C CYS A 228 10.16 -9.23 -9.49
N GLY A 229 8.90 -9.65 -9.54
CA GLY A 229 8.28 -10.35 -8.41
C GLY A 229 8.91 -11.69 -8.05
N ALA A 230 9.59 -12.34 -9.00
CA ALA A 230 10.28 -13.60 -8.75
C ALA A 230 11.60 -13.44 -7.98
N ASP A 231 12.20 -12.23 -7.97
CA ASP A 231 13.46 -11.99 -7.28
C ASP A 231 13.23 -12.02 -5.76
N ALA A 232 13.84 -13.01 -5.11
CA ALA A 232 13.72 -13.27 -3.67
C ALA A 232 12.26 -13.32 -3.17
N ASP A 233 11.34 -13.88 -4.00
CA ASP A 233 9.91 -14.02 -3.68
C ASP A 233 9.23 -12.68 -3.34
N ALA A 234 9.62 -11.61 -4.03
CA ALA A 234 9.17 -10.26 -3.70
C ALA A 234 7.67 -10.06 -3.90
N ILE A 235 7.08 -10.66 -4.96
CA ILE A 235 5.64 -10.57 -5.27
C ILE A 235 5.12 -11.91 -5.75
N LEU A 236 4.35 -12.57 -4.89
CA LEU A 236 3.63 -13.81 -5.20
C LEU A 236 2.30 -13.48 -5.88
N ALA A 237 1.95 -14.26 -6.91
CA ALA A 237 0.71 -14.09 -7.67
C ALA A 237 0.16 -15.46 -8.08
N HIS A 238 -1.12 -15.51 -8.44
CA HIS A 238 -1.70 -16.69 -9.08
C HIS A 238 -2.12 -16.38 -10.51
N LYS A 239 -2.23 -17.42 -11.36
CA LYS A 239 -2.75 -17.28 -12.72
C LYS A 239 -4.17 -16.74 -12.67
N ARG A 240 -4.44 -15.65 -13.42
CA ARG A 240 -5.77 -15.03 -13.51
C ARG A 240 -6.84 -16.02 -13.94
N LYS A 241 -7.94 -16.07 -13.21
CA LYS A 241 -9.14 -16.83 -13.56
C LYS A 241 -10.20 -15.88 -14.10
N HIS A 242 -10.74 -16.19 -15.28
CA HIS A 242 -11.83 -15.42 -15.86
C HIS A 242 -12.86 -16.39 -16.46
N PRO A 243 -14.18 -16.18 -16.27
CA PRO A 243 -15.21 -17.16 -16.65
C PRO A 243 -15.31 -17.41 -18.15
N VAL A 244 -14.86 -16.49 -19.00
CA VAL A 244 -15.05 -16.55 -20.47
C VAL A 244 -13.72 -16.54 -21.23
N ILE A 245 -12.68 -15.86 -20.71
CA ILE A 245 -11.43 -15.62 -21.44
C ILE A 245 -10.27 -16.28 -20.68
N ASP A 246 -9.52 -17.15 -21.36
CA ASP A 246 -8.21 -17.55 -20.85
C ASP A 246 -7.16 -16.50 -21.23
N PHE A 247 -6.72 -15.72 -20.25
CA PHE A 247 -5.65 -14.74 -20.43
C PHE A 247 -4.25 -15.36 -20.49
N GLY A 248 -4.11 -16.68 -20.38
CA GLY A 248 -2.83 -17.38 -20.35
C GLY A 248 -2.07 -17.12 -19.05
N PHE A 249 -0.81 -16.82 -19.14
CA PHE A 249 0.10 -16.58 -18.01
C PHE A 249 0.03 -15.13 -17.50
N VAL A 250 -1.19 -14.64 -17.26
CA VAL A 250 -1.43 -13.35 -16.59
C VAL A 250 -1.59 -13.60 -15.09
N GLY A 251 -0.91 -12.78 -14.28
CA GLY A 251 -0.92 -12.88 -12.81
C GLY A 251 -1.85 -11.88 -12.14
N ASP A 252 -2.53 -12.35 -11.09
CA ASP A 252 -3.18 -11.53 -10.07
C ASP A 252 -2.41 -11.67 -8.76
N ILE A 253 -2.08 -10.55 -8.11
CA ILE A 253 -1.17 -10.52 -6.95
C ILE A 253 -1.88 -11.04 -5.70
N ASP A 254 -1.22 -11.96 -5.00
CA ASP A 254 -1.67 -12.51 -3.73
C ASP A 254 -0.98 -11.87 -2.54
N LEU A 255 0.33 -11.59 -2.68
CA LEU A 255 1.15 -11.11 -1.57
C LEU A 255 2.36 -10.32 -2.09
N VAL A 256 2.69 -9.23 -1.40
CA VAL A 256 3.96 -8.52 -1.53
C VAL A 256 4.78 -8.76 -0.25
N HIS A 257 5.98 -9.32 -0.38
CA HIS A 257 6.89 -9.55 0.74
C HIS A 257 7.71 -8.29 1.03
N THR A 258 7.31 -7.54 2.05
CA THR A 258 7.88 -6.22 2.37
C THR A 258 9.27 -6.26 2.99
N ASP A 259 9.67 -7.37 3.63
CA ASP A 259 10.95 -7.46 4.35
C ASP A 259 12.17 -7.25 3.43
N LEU A 260 12.13 -7.83 2.20
CA LEU A 260 13.16 -7.58 1.19
C LEU A 260 13.19 -6.10 0.79
N LEU A 261 12.02 -5.53 0.50
CA LEU A 261 11.91 -4.14 0.04
C LEU A 261 12.45 -3.17 1.10
N LYS A 262 12.12 -3.41 2.35
CA LYS A 262 12.64 -2.64 3.50
C LYS A 262 14.16 -2.74 3.60
N ALA A 263 14.70 -3.97 3.58
CA ALA A 263 16.14 -4.19 3.68
C ALA A 263 16.94 -3.48 2.58
N ILE A 264 16.39 -3.36 1.38
CA ILE A 264 16.99 -2.63 0.26
C ILE A 264 16.89 -1.12 0.47
N ILE A 265 15.70 -0.62 0.84
CA ILE A 265 15.43 0.81 1.08
C ILE A 265 16.29 1.34 2.24
N GLU A 266 16.44 0.59 3.32
CA GLU A 266 17.29 0.93 4.48
C GLU A 266 18.77 1.09 4.12
N LYS A 267 19.20 0.54 2.98
CA LYS A 267 20.54 0.74 2.41
C LYS A 267 20.60 1.92 1.44
N ASN A 268 19.55 2.76 1.40
CA ASN A 268 19.42 3.88 0.44
C ASN A 268 19.54 3.43 -1.01
N ILE A 269 18.99 2.25 -1.34
CA ILE A 269 18.95 1.71 -2.70
C ILE A 269 17.51 1.85 -3.22
N THR A 270 17.37 2.52 -4.34
CA THR A 270 16.11 2.64 -5.08
C THR A 270 15.76 1.31 -5.74
N ILE A 271 14.49 0.90 -5.65
CA ILE A 271 14.02 -0.32 -6.30
C ILE A 271 13.30 0.04 -7.60
N VAL A 272 13.63 -0.68 -8.68
CA VAL A 272 12.95 -0.57 -9.97
C VAL A 272 12.27 -1.90 -10.28
N PHE A 273 10.93 -1.94 -10.27
CA PHE A 273 10.15 -3.15 -10.53
C PHE A 273 9.73 -3.29 -11.98
N ALA A 274 10.01 -4.47 -12.55
CA ALA A 274 9.44 -4.93 -13.81
C ALA A 274 8.10 -5.67 -13.58
N PRO A 275 7.14 -5.61 -14.51
CA PRO A 275 5.81 -6.20 -14.34
C PRO A 275 5.77 -7.71 -14.63
N ILE A 276 6.67 -8.45 -14.00
CA ILE A 276 6.73 -9.91 -13.98
C ILE A 276 6.64 -10.39 -12.55
N THR A 277 5.75 -11.35 -12.28
CA THR A 277 5.57 -12.02 -11.00
C THR A 277 5.75 -13.53 -11.13
N HIS A 278 5.51 -14.29 -10.09
CA HIS A 278 5.57 -15.76 -10.11
C HIS A 278 4.51 -16.38 -9.22
N ASP A 279 4.25 -17.67 -9.42
CA ASP A 279 3.20 -18.42 -8.69
C ASP A 279 3.70 -19.25 -7.50
N GLY A 280 4.98 -19.13 -7.15
CA GLY A 280 5.60 -19.94 -6.10
C GLY A 280 5.93 -21.39 -6.50
N ASN A 281 5.50 -21.83 -7.70
CA ASN A 281 5.70 -23.19 -8.22
C ASN A 281 6.62 -23.25 -9.44
N GLY A 282 7.36 -22.17 -9.70
CA GLY A 282 8.31 -22.07 -10.80
C GLY A 282 7.76 -21.43 -12.07
N GLN A 283 6.49 -20.98 -12.09
CA GLN A 283 5.88 -20.33 -13.25
C GLN A 283 5.94 -18.81 -13.11
N LEU A 284 6.51 -18.12 -14.12
CA LEU A 284 6.44 -16.68 -14.24
C LEU A 284 5.04 -16.25 -14.75
N LEU A 285 4.64 -15.06 -14.35
CA LEU A 285 3.37 -14.45 -14.74
C LEU A 285 3.57 -13.00 -15.17
N ASN A 286 2.89 -12.60 -16.25
CA ASN A 286 2.83 -11.21 -16.70
C ASN A 286 1.75 -10.46 -15.90
N THR A 287 2.13 -9.44 -15.15
CA THR A 287 1.22 -8.72 -14.25
C THR A 287 1.12 -7.26 -14.66
N ASN A 288 -0.04 -6.65 -14.44
CA ASN A 288 -0.25 -5.24 -14.75
C ASN A 288 0.61 -4.35 -13.84
N ALA A 289 1.37 -3.41 -14.44
CA ALA A 289 2.26 -2.53 -13.70
C ALA A 289 1.54 -1.55 -12.75
N ASP A 290 0.31 -1.11 -13.10
CA ASP A 290 -0.50 -0.26 -12.21
C ASP A 290 -0.91 -1.05 -10.95
N THR A 291 -1.27 -2.34 -11.13
CA THR A 291 -1.58 -3.26 -10.02
C THR A 291 -0.37 -3.52 -9.14
N ILE A 292 0.82 -3.74 -9.74
CA ILE A 292 2.07 -3.92 -8.97
C ILE A 292 2.36 -2.68 -8.11
N ALA A 293 2.27 -1.49 -8.69
CA ALA A 293 2.51 -0.25 -7.95
C ALA A 293 1.52 -0.07 -6.80
N GLN A 294 0.24 -0.37 -7.05
CA GLN A 294 -0.80 -0.32 -6.03
C GLN A 294 -0.54 -1.30 -4.88
N GLU A 295 -0.28 -2.57 -5.19
CA GLU A 295 -0.09 -3.60 -4.16
C GLU A 295 1.20 -3.38 -3.37
N ILE A 296 2.29 -2.90 -4.01
CA ILE A 296 3.50 -2.45 -3.29
C ILE A 296 3.15 -1.28 -2.36
N ALA A 297 2.43 -0.26 -2.84
CA ALA A 297 2.06 0.90 -2.04
C ALA A 297 1.20 0.49 -0.83
N LYS A 298 0.21 -0.38 -1.02
CA LYS A 298 -0.64 -0.94 0.05
C LYS A 298 0.16 -1.73 1.08
N ALA A 299 1.06 -2.61 0.63
CA ALA A 299 1.86 -3.42 1.53
C ALA A 299 2.83 -2.57 2.35
N MET A 300 3.48 -1.58 1.71
CA MET A 300 4.45 -0.70 2.36
C MET A 300 3.80 0.36 3.25
N SER A 301 2.52 0.71 3.05
CA SER A 301 1.82 1.72 3.87
C SER A 301 1.63 1.31 5.34
N GLN A 302 1.85 0.04 5.66
CA GLN A 302 1.86 -0.44 7.03
C GLN A 302 3.06 0.09 7.84
N GLU A 303 4.14 0.54 7.17
CA GLU A 303 5.39 0.91 7.81
C GLU A 303 5.97 2.26 7.33
N TYR A 304 5.51 2.76 6.19
CA TYR A 304 5.96 4.01 5.57
C TYR A 304 4.78 4.96 5.34
N ASP A 305 5.08 6.26 5.32
CA ASP A 305 4.17 7.27 4.77
C ASP A 305 4.24 7.21 3.24
N VAL A 306 3.31 6.42 2.64
CA VAL A 306 3.36 6.11 1.22
C VAL A 306 2.56 7.11 0.40
N GLU A 307 3.22 7.73 -0.59
CA GLU A 307 2.56 8.44 -1.69
C GLU A 307 2.66 7.59 -2.97
N LEU A 308 1.51 7.21 -3.55
CA LEU A 308 1.41 6.50 -4.82
C LEU A 308 1.20 7.50 -5.95
N ILE A 309 2.07 7.46 -6.97
CA ILE A 309 2.03 8.40 -8.09
C ILE A 309 1.93 7.62 -9.40
N TYR A 310 0.82 7.80 -10.12
CA TYR A 310 0.65 7.32 -11.48
C TYR A 310 1.06 8.42 -12.45
N SER A 311 2.20 8.21 -13.11
CA SER A 311 2.85 9.17 -14.00
C SER A 311 2.70 8.72 -15.46
N PHE A 312 2.10 9.55 -16.29
CA PHE A 312 1.80 9.24 -17.70
C PHE A 312 1.82 10.51 -18.58
N GLU A 313 1.17 10.51 -19.77
CA GLU A 313 1.25 11.62 -20.73
C GLU A 313 0.27 12.78 -20.48
N LYS A 314 -0.82 12.54 -19.74
CA LYS A 314 -1.84 13.58 -19.47
C LYS A 314 -1.56 14.32 -18.16
N SER A 315 -2.00 15.57 -18.11
CA SER A 315 -1.76 16.44 -16.94
C SER A 315 -2.50 16.01 -15.67
N GLY A 316 -3.45 15.07 -15.79
CA GLY A 316 -4.25 14.55 -14.68
C GLY A 316 -5.47 13.80 -15.22
N VAL A 317 -6.48 13.63 -14.38
CA VAL A 317 -7.81 13.23 -14.82
C VAL A 317 -8.46 14.45 -15.47
N LEU A 318 -8.84 14.31 -16.74
CA LEU A 318 -9.42 15.39 -17.54
C LEU A 318 -10.94 15.22 -17.62
N LEU A 319 -11.68 16.32 -17.52
CA LEU A 319 -13.12 16.37 -17.84
C LEU A 319 -13.36 16.21 -19.35
N ASP A 320 -12.43 16.75 -20.16
CA ASP A 320 -12.43 16.64 -21.62
C ASP A 320 -11.06 16.11 -22.07
N ALA A 321 -11.06 14.93 -22.73
CA ALA A 321 -9.84 14.25 -23.14
C ALA A 321 -8.96 15.04 -24.10
N ASP A 322 -9.56 15.92 -24.88
CA ASP A 322 -8.88 16.71 -25.90
C ASP A 322 -8.43 18.06 -25.38
N ASN A 323 -8.77 18.39 -24.12
CA ASN A 323 -8.42 19.65 -23.47
C ASN A 323 -7.55 19.43 -22.23
N ASP A 324 -6.24 19.55 -22.39
CA ASP A 324 -5.27 19.40 -21.27
C ASP A 324 -5.47 20.42 -20.13
N ASN A 325 -6.26 21.50 -20.33
CA ASN A 325 -6.58 22.47 -19.28
C ASN A 325 -7.81 22.06 -18.45
N SER A 326 -8.51 20.98 -18.79
CA SER A 326 -9.67 20.48 -18.07
C SER A 326 -9.32 19.54 -16.91
N VAL A 327 -8.14 19.70 -16.32
CA VAL A 327 -7.65 18.86 -15.22
C VAL A 327 -8.52 19.05 -13.98
N ILE A 328 -9.01 17.95 -13.43
CA ILE A 328 -9.68 17.91 -12.14
C ILE A 328 -8.61 17.92 -11.04
N ALA A 329 -8.60 18.95 -10.21
CA ALA A 329 -7.56 19.11 -9.18
C ALA A 329 -7.64 18.03 -8.08
N SER A 330 -8.86 17.62 -7.69
CA SER A 330 -9.07 16.56 -6.70
C SER A 330 -10.35 15.79 -6.96
N ILE A 331 -10.34 14.50 -6.65
CA ILE A 331 -11.50 13.61 -6.77
C ILE A 331 -11.65 12.86 -5.45
N ASN A 332 -12.82 12.99 -4.82
CA ASN A 332 -13.26 12.19 -3.68
C ASN A 332 -14.28 11.12 -4.12
N PRO A 333 -14.66 10.16 -3.25
CA PRO A 333 -15.58 9.09 -3.62
C PRO A 333 -16.93 9.58 -4.16
N ALA A 334 -17.49 10.65 -3.58
CA ALA A 334 -18.76 11.20 -4.00
C ALA A 334 -18.69 11.79 -5.41
N TYR A 335 -17.65 12.57 -5.69
CA TYR A 335 -17.42 13.16 -7.00
C TYR A 335 -17.04 12.10 -8.06
N PHE A 336 -16.30 11.06 -7.66
CA PHE A 336 -16.02 9.92 -8.54
C PHE A 336 -17.30 9.21 -9.01
N GLU A 337 -18.24 8.94 -8.11
CA GLU A 337 -19.53 8.33 -8.45
C GLU A 337 -20.40 9.26 -9.32
N GLU A 338 -20.33 10.57 -9.12
CA GLU A 338 -20.99 11.54 -9.99
C GLU A 338 -20.44 11.51 -11.42
N LEU A 339 -19.11 11.59 -11.55
CA LEU A 339 -18.42 11.54 -12.86
C LEU A 339 -18.69 10.22 -13.58
N LYS A 340 -18.72 9.09 -12.85
CA LYS A 340 -19.04 7.76 -13.37
C LYS A 340 -20.47 7.69 -13.93
N LYS A 341 -21.45 8.22 -13.20
CA LYS A 341 -22.85 8.28 -13.63
C LYS A 341 -23.06 9.16 -14.85
N LYS A 342 -22.33 10.24 -14.97
CA LYS A 342 -22.38 11.16 -16.12
C LYS A 342 -21.63 10.63 -17.35
N GLY A 343 -20.82 9.59 -17.22
CA GLY A 343 -19.95 9.07 -18.27
C GLY A 343 -18.81 10.03 -18.66
N GLU A 344 -18.41 10.91 -17.74
CA GLU A 344 -17.38 11.93 -17.95
C GLU A 344 -15.97 11.40 -17.67
N ILE A 345 -15.82 10.11 -17.33
CA ILE A 345 -14.54 9.44 -17.13
C ILE A 345 -14.23 8.53 -18.31
N PHE A 346 -13.09 8.73 -18.95
CA PHE A 346 -12.63 7.83 -20.02
C PHE A 346 -12.49 6.39 -19.51
N ALA A 347 -12.90 5.43 -20.35
CA ALA A 347 -12.89 4.00 -20.01
C ALA A 347 -11.55 3.50 -19.45
N GLY A 348 -10.41 4.00 -19.97
CA GLY A 348 -9.09 3.64 -19.47
C GLY A 348 -8.70 4.26 -18.11
N MET A 349 -9.41 5.30 -17.64
CA MET A 349 -9.14 5.98 -16.37
C MET A 349 -9.94 5.36 -15.22
N LEU A 350 -11.10 4.78 -15.47
CA LEU A 350 -11.93 4.14 -14.45
C LEU A 350 -11.17 3.13 -13.59
N PRO A 351 -10.46 2.13 -14.17
CA PRO A 351 -9.70 1.17 -13.37
C PRO A 351 -8.60 1.82 -12.55
N LYS A 352 -7.99 2.91 -13.04
CA LYS A 352 -6.94 3.64 -12.29
C LYS A 352 -7.50 4.36 -11.07
N LEU A 353 -8.68 4.97 -11.19
CA LEU A 353 -9.36 5.64 -10.09
C LEU A 353 -9.88 4.62 -9.07
N GLU A 354 -10.46 3.50 -9.50
CA GLU A 354 -10.84 2.40 -8.60
C GLU A 354 -9.63 1.86 -7.83
N ASN A 355 -8.50 1.64 -8.49
CA ASN A 355 -7.26 1.24 -7.85
C ASN A 355 -6.72 2.31 -6.88
N ALA A 356 -6.86 3.59 -7.22
CA ALA A 356 -6.43 4.69 -6.39
C ALA A 356 -7.23 4.76 -5.07
N PHE A 357 -8.56 4.65 -5.14
CA PHE A 357 -9.40 4.59 -3.94
C PHE A 357 -9.11 3.34 -3.10
N ALA A 358 -8.96 2.18 -3.73
CA ALA A 358 -8.59 0.95 -3.02
C ALA A 358 -7.22 1.05 -2.32
N ALA A 359 -6.28 1.83 -2.88
CA ALA A 359 -5.01 2.10 -2.23
C ALA A 359 -5.16 2.99 -0.99
N LEU A 360 -5.95 4.08 -1.09
CA LEU A 360 -6.26 4.96 0.03
C LEU A 360 -6.98 4.22 1.16
N ASP A 361 -7.97 3.39 0.83
CA ASP A 361 -8.71 2.56 1.80
C ASP A 361 -7.79 1.58 2.54
N ALA A 362 -6.71 1.14 1.89
CA ALA A 362 -5.71 0.25 2.47
C ALA A 362 -4.63 0.96 3.30
N GLY A 363 -4.66 2.30 3.40
CA GLY A 363 -3.75 3.07 4.24
C GLY A 363 -2.65 3.83 3.49
N VAL A 364 -2.66 3.86 2.15
CA VAL A 364 -1.79 4.75 1.38
C VAL A 364 -2.21 6.20 1.68
N ASN A 365 -1.25 7.04 2.03
CA ASN A 365 -1.55 8.41 2.50
C ASN A 365 -2.09 9.30 1.39
N LYS A 366 -1.57 9.16 0.17
CA LYS A 366 -1.91 10.04 -0.94
C LYS A 366 -1.76 9.31 -2.27
N VAL A 367 -2.71 9.52 -3.18
CA VAL A 367 -2.58 9.06 -4.56
C VAL A 367 -2.67 10.26 -5.50
N ILE A 368 -1.74 10.33 -6.46
CA ILE A 368 -1.69 11.40 -7.46
C ILE A 368 -1.63 10.79 -8.85
N ILE A 369 -2.38 11.37 -9.78
CA ILE A 369 -2.38 10.99 -11.19
C ILE A 369 -1.98 12.21 -12.01
N GLY A 370 -0.94 12.11 -12.86
CA GLY A 370 -0.56 13.28 -13.66
C GLY A 370 0.61 13.05 -14.60
N LYS A 371 1.09 14.16 -15.15
CA LYS A 371 2.07 14.18 -16.23
C LYS A 371 3.49 13.88 -15.74
N ALA A 372 4.18 12.98 -16.42
CA ALA A 372 5.52 12.53 -16.05
C ALA A 372 6.53 13.67 -16.00
N GLU A 373 6.46 14.61 -16.91
CA GLU A 373 7.33 15.77 -16.97
C GLU A 373 7.13 16.74 -15.77
N GLU A 374 6.01 16.59 -15.05
CA GLU A 374 5.67 17.44 -13.90
C GLU A 374 5.82 16.71 -12.54
N LEU A 375 6.59 15.61 -12.48
CA LEU A 375 6.74 14.77 -11.29
C LEU A 375 6.99 15.58 -10.01
N LYS A 376 7.92 16.53 -10.03
CA LYS A 376 8.22 17.37 -8.86
C LYS A 376 7.03 18.26 -8.46
N LYS A 377 6.31 18.83 -9.44
CA LYS A 377 5.13 19.65 -9.19
C LYS A 377 3.99 18.83 -8.61
N MET A 378 3.81 17.57 -9.04
CA MET A 378 2.83 16.64 -8.48
C MET A 378 3.10 16.38 -7.00
N ILE A 379 4.34 16.08 -6.64
CA ILE A 379 4.75 15.78 -5.26
C ILE A 379 4.44 16.96 -4.32
N ILE A 380 4.74 18.19 -4.74
CA ILE A 380 4.42 19.39 -3.94
C ILE A 380 2.96 19.86 -4.08
N GLY A 381 2.16 19.14 -4.86
CA GLY A 381 0.71 19.37 -4.98
C GLY A 381 0.27 20.52 -5.88
N VAL A 382 1.16 20.98 -6.78
CA VAL A 382 0.90 22.10 -7.73
C VAL A 382 0.29 21.59 -9.05
N SER A 383 0.50 20.34 -9.40
CA SER A 383 -0.06 19.73 -10.63
C SER A 383 -0.61 18.33 -10.38
N GLY A 384 -1.31 17.77 -11.36
CA GLY A 384 -1.96 16.47 -11.29
C GLY A 384 -3.30 16.49 -10.58
N THR A 385 -3.97 15.34 -10.59
CA THR A 385 -5.20 15.08 -9.84
C THR A 385 -4.89 14.36 -8.55
N LYS A 386 -5.30 14.89 -7.42
CA LYS A 386 -5.23 14.22 -6.12
C LYS A 386 -6.47 13.36 -5.92
N ILE A 387 -6.28 12.13 -5.52
CA ILE A 387 -7.37 11.26 -5.07
C ILE A 387 -7.37 11.31 -3.55
N ILE A 388 -8.53 11.60 -2.97
CA ILE A 388 -8.73 11.84 -1.53
C ILE A 388 -9.94 11.06 -1.02
N ASN A 389 -9.96 10.69 0.26
CA ASN A 389 -11.08 9.95 0.87
C ASN A 389 -12.18 10.84 1.45
N GLU A 390 -11.99 12.16 1.52
CA GLU A 390 -12.93 13.14 2.09
C GLU A 390 -13.34 14.21 1.06
#